data_283ced5137a066ee88c71f4821bd277e
#
_entry.id   283ced5137a066ee88c71f4821bd277e
#
_cell.length_a   1.000
_cell.length_b   1.000
_cell.length_c   1.000
_cell.angle_alpha   90.00
_cell.angle_beta   90.00
_cell.angle_gamma   90.00
#
_symmetry.space_group_name_H-M   'P 1'
#
loop_
_entity.id
_entity.type
_entity.pdbx_description
1 polymer ?
#
loop_
_entity_poly.entity_id
_entity_poly.type
_entity_poly.pdbx_seq_one_letter_code
_entity_poly.pdbx_strand_id
1 'polypeptide(L)'
;GISSLFTMIEGAFAKDRVVALLRDFVFYPDDSPKNEAIVCRYPQFFGAIKMLDNIKLHLRPEGDGKGGTYFGATGCGKTYTMLFLSRLITQRDNDTFNNPTIVIIADREDLDTQTSELFVTATKYLHEEDVRSIETREDLAKTLGDRPSGGVYVTTIQKFCENTGLLSERSNIICISDEAHRTQTGVGSKLKKTDKGVFTTYGFAHYLRTSFPNATYCGFTGTPIDETIAVFGDVVDSYTMKESSDDGITVRIAYEPRLARVIISDEQAKEIQKYYDRCADQGSTPEQIEESKKAMTKMRVILGDPSRLHKLAADIADHYDALCAEKPDIVQKAMIVCSDRQIAYDLLQEILAIREDWGIPRKAENEEALSKEQLDKLLPLPKINLVATQ
;
A
#
# COMPACT_ATOMS: atom_id res chain seq x y z
N GLY A 1 -32.10 12.44 2.28
CA GLY A 1 -33.28 13.21 2.10
C GLY A 1 -33.21 14.20 0.93
N ILE A 2 -34.04 15.22 0.93
CA ILE A 2 -34.17 16.23 -0.16
C ILE A 2 -32.81 16.95 -0.37
N SER A 3 -32.07 17.27 0.69
CA SER A 3 -30.76 17.92 0.60
C SER A 3 -29.74 17.06 -0.20
N SER A 4 -29.74 15.75 -0.03
CA SER A 4 -28.86 14.85 -0.76
C SER A 4 -29.18 14.83 -2.26
N LEU A 5 -30.47 14.95 -2.62
CA LEU A 5 -30.89 15.02 -4.01
C LEU A 5 -30.42 16.34 -4.67
N PHE A 6 -30.56 17.48 -3.98
CA PHE A 6 -30.05 18.76 -4.48
C PHE A 6 -28.53 18.76 -4.63
N THR A 7 -27.81 18.24 -3.66
CA THR A 7 -26.34 18.08 -3.76
C THR A 7 -25.96 17.21 -4.98
N MET A 8 -26.70 16.15 -5.25
CA MET A 8 -26.47 15.31 -6.42
C MET A 8 -26.76 16.06 -7.72
N ILE A 9 -27.87 16.82 -7.78
CA ILE A 9 -28.27 17.57 -9.00
C ILE A 9 -27.27 18.70 -9.28
N GLU A 10 -26.95 19.52 -8.28
CA GLU A 10 -25.99 20.62 -8.41
C GLU A 10 -24.54 20.15 -8.56
N GLY A 11 -24.24 19.00 -8.00
CA GLY A 11 -22.93 18.34 -8.08
C GLY A 11 -22.74 17.54 -9.35
N ALA A 12 -23.16 16.28 -9.35
CA ALA A 12 -22.89 15.33 -10.42
C ALA A 12 -23.63 15.66 -11.73
N PHE A 13 -24.81 16.28 -11.67
CA PHE A 13 -25.62 16.59 -12.85
C PHE A 13 -25.41 18.03 -13.40
N ALA A 14 -24.46 18.79 -12.87
CA ALA A 14 -24.01 20.02 -13.54
C ALA A 14 -23.51 19.66 -14.95
N LYS A 15 -23.92 20.43 -15.98
CA LYS A 15 -23.66 20.07 -17.40
C LYS A 15 -22.22 19.70 -17.70
N ASP A 16 -21.29 20.54 -17.27
CA ASP A 16 -19.86 20.32 -17.54
C ASP A 16 -19.33 19.07 -16.83
N ARG A 17 -19.82 18.79 -15.59
CA ARG A 17 -19.44 17.59 -14.85
C ARG A 17 -20.01 16.32 -15.44
N VAL A 18 -21.29 16.35 -15.85
CA VAL A 18 -21.91 15.19 -16.53
C VAL A 18 -21.16 14.81 -17.79
N VAL A 19 -20.79 15.80 -18.63
CA VAL A 19 -20.03 15.56 -19.84
C VAL A 19 -18.66 14.97 -19.50
N ALA A 20 -17.92 15.54 -18.56
CA ALA A 20 -16.64 15.02 -18.13
C ALA A 20 -16.76 13.60 -17.53
N LEU A 21 -17.80 13.38 -16.69
CA LEU A 21 -18.06 12.12 -16.03
C LEU A 21 -18.31 11.00 -17.07
N LEU A 22 -19.20 11.24 -18.03
CA LEU A 22 -19.55 10.26 -19.05
C LEU A 22 -18.39 9.97 -20.01
N ARG A 23 -17.58 10.98 -20.33
CA ARG A 23 -16.47 10.85 -21.27
C ARG A 23 -15.25 10.17 -20.66
N ASP A 24 -14.90 10.51 -19.39
CA ASP A 24 -13.59 10.22 -18.82
C ASP A 24 -13.64 9.45 -17.50
N PHE A 25 -14.79 9.30 -16.84
CA PHE A 25 -14.90 8.73 -15.50
C PHE A 25 -15.89 7.57 -15.39
N VAL A 26 -16.29 7.01 -16.53
CA VAL A 26 -17.02 5.75 -16.61
C VAL A 26 -16.15 4.75 -17.34
N PHE A 27 -15.78 3.68 -16.65
CA PHE A 27 -14.89 2.65 -17.12
C PHE A 27 -15.63 1.33 -17.31
N TYR A 28 -15.46 0.73 -18.48
CA TYR A 28 -15.92 -0.62 -18.80
C TYR A 28 -14.69 -1.49 -18.99
N PRO A 29 -14.41 -2.46 -18.09
CA PRO A 29 -13.29 -3.36 -18.27
C PRO A 29 -13.39 -4.13 -19.59
N ASP A 30 -12.28 -4.20 -20.33
CA ASP A 30 -12.20 -5.01 -21.54
C ASP A 30 -12.46 -6.49 -21.17
N ASP A 31 -13.23 -7.18 -21.99
CA ASP A 31 -13.56 -8.60 -21.84
C ASP A 31 -14.32 -8.97 -20.54
N SER A 32 -14.97 -7.99 -19.88
CA SER A 32 -15.83 -8.29 -18.74
C SER A 32 -17.10 -9.05 -19.19
N PRO A 33 -17.32 -10.28 -18.70
CA PRO A 33 -18.48 -11.08 -19.10
C PRO A 33 -19.81 -10.49 -18.64
N LYS A 34 -19.78 -9.55 -17.68
CA LYS A 34 -20.99 -8.94 -17.09
C LYS A 34 -21.28 -7.54 -17.64
N ASN A 35 -20.42 -6.97 -18.48
CA ASN A 35 -20.52 -5.57 -18.95
C ASN A 35 -20.74 -4.57 -17.80
N GLU A 36 -20.05 -4.76 -16.70
CA GLU A 36 -20.17 -3.90 -15.53
C GLU A 36 -19.56 -2.54 -15.81
N ALA A 37 -20.32 -1.47 -15.54
CA ALA A 37 -19.81 -0.11 -15.58
C ALA A 37 -19.25 0.28 -14.21
N ILE A 38 -18.01 0.74 -14.18
CA ILE A 38 -17.36 1.31 -13.01
C ILE A 38 -17.41 2.83 -13.14
N VAL A 39 -18.15 3.47 -12.23
CA VAL A 39 -18.28 4.93 -12.19
C VAL A 39 -17.47 5.47 -11.04
N CYS A 40 -16.73 6.55 -11.26
CA CYS A 40 -15.95 7.19 -10.22
C CYS A 40 -16.82 7.69 -9.06
N ARG A 41 -16.22 7.73 -7.88
CA ARG A 41 -16.76 8.48 -6.73
C ARG A 41 -16.25 9.91 -6.78
N TYR A 42 -16.92 10.83 -6.05
CA TYR A 42 -16.55 12.24 -6.07
C TYR A 42 -15.07 12.52 -5.68
N PRO A 43 -14.45 11.79 -4.70
CA PRO A 43 -13.04 12.04 -4.40
C PRO A 43 -12.11 11.65 -5.55
N GLN A 44 -12.46 10.60 -6.29
CA GLN A 44 -11.70 10.15 -7.46
C GLN A 44 -11.83 11.15 -8.60
N PHE A 45 -13.03 11.68 -8.83
CA PHE A 45 -13.27 12.72 -9.85
C PHE A 45 -12.45 13.97 -9.59
N PHE A 46 -12.61 14.56 -8.41
CA PHE A 46 -11.90 15.81 -8.08
C PHE A 46 -10.40 15.59 -7.90
N GLY A 47 -10.00 14.49 -7.27
CA GLY A 47 -8.60 14.14 -7.10
C GLY A 47 -7.86 13.98 -8.44
N ALA A 48 -8.45 13.28 -9.41
CA ALA A 48 -7.84 13.10 -10.72
C ALA A 48 -7.72 14.44 -11.49
N ILE A 49 -8.75 15.30 -11.44
CA ILE A 49 -8.72 16.62 -12.11
C ILE A 49 -7.66 17.53 -11.48
N LYS A 50 -7.65 17.66 -10.14
CA LYS A 50 -6.66 18.49 -9.45
C LYS A 50 -5.24 18.01 -9.67
N MET A 51 -5.02 16.68 -9.65
CA MET A 51 -3.73 16.08 -9.96
C MET A 51 -3.31 16.38 -11.39
N LEU A 52 -4.22 16.26 -12.38
CA LEU A 52 -3.95 16.62 -13.77
C LEU A 52 -3.51 18.08 -13.89
N ASP A 53 -4.24 18.99 -13.27
CA ASP A 53 -3.93 20.43 -13.34
C ASP A 53 -2.56 20.73 -12.69
N ASN A 54 -2.26 20.10 -11.58
CA ASN A 54 -0.95 20.25 -10.92
C ASN A 54 0.19 19.64 -11.74
N ILE A 55 -0.01 18.48 -12.37
CA ILE A 55 0.97 17.87 -13.27
C ILE A 55 1.29 18.82 -14.42
N LYS A 56 0.28 19.47 -15.03
CA LYS A 56 0.47 20.45 -16.11
C LYS A 56 1.35 21.63 -15.70
N LEU A 57 1.19 22.12 -14.47
CA LEU A 57 1.99 23.24 -13.94
C LEU A 57 3.46 22.83 -13.69
N HIS A 58 3.70 21.58 -13.35
CA HIS A 58 5.01 21.05 -12.99
C HIS A 58 5.65 20.15 -14.07
N LEU A 59 5.03 20.10 -15.26
CA LEU A 59 5.47 19.22 -16.36
C LEU A 59 6.87 19.64 -16.85
N ARG A 60 7.74 18.63 -16.98
CA ARG A 60 9.04 18.83 -17.63
C ARG A 60 8.88 19.07 -19.14
N PRO A 61 9.77 19.85 -19.79
CA PRO A 61 11.02 20.44 -19.25
C PRO A 61 10.84 21.78 -18.50
N GLU A 62 9.71 22.47 -18.66
CA GLU A 62 9.50 23.82 -18.11
C GLU A 62 9.30 23.80 -16.59
N GLY A 63 8.63 22.76 -16.07
CA GLY A 63 8.38 22.58 -14.64
C GLY A 63 9.51 21.85 -13.91
N ASP A 64 9.36 21.70 -12.61
CA ASP A 64 10.33 21.04 -11.73
C ASP A 64 10.19 19.50 -11.72
N GLY A 65 9.17 18.95 -12.38
CA GLY A 65 8.88 17.53 -12.43
C GLY A 65 8.23 16.97 -11.14
N LYS A 66 7.72 17.82 -10.25
CA LYS A 66 7.01 17.41 -9.02
C LYS A 66 5.50 17.53 -9.23
N GLY A 67 4.90 16.53 -9.85
CA GLY A 67 3.50 16.53 -10.26
C GLY A 67 2.48 16.48 -9.11
N GLY A 68 2.95 16.37 -7.86
CA GLY A 68 2.13 16.44 -6.65
C GLY A 68 1.84 15.10 -5.99
N THR A 69 1.25 15.17 -4.79
CA THR A 69 0.87 14.02 -3.98
C THR A 69 -0.65 13.99 -3.76
N TYR A 70 -1.27 12.84 -4.02
CA TYR A 70 -2.65 12.56 -3.64
C TYR A 70 -2.68 11.74 -2.34
N PHE A 71 -3.31 12.29 -1.31
CA PHE A 71 -3.52 11.58 -0.06
C PHE A 71 -4.90 10.93 -0.05
N GLY A 72 -4.94 9.61 -0.14
CA GLY A 72 -6.20 8.84 -0.12
C GLY A 72 -6.18 7.74 0.92
N ALA A 73 -7.24 7.68 1.75
CA ALA A 73 -7.42 6.64 2.75
C ALA A 73 -7.26 5.24 2.14
N THR A 74 -6.72 4.29 2.90
CA THR A 74 -6.64 2.90 2.47
C THR A 74 -8.03 2.34 2.21
N GLY A 75 -8.22 1.70 1.06
CA GLY A 75 -9.53 1.16 0.64
C GLY A 75 -10.47 2.17 -0.03
N CYS A 76 -10.10 3.45 -0.19
CA CYS A 76 -10.93 4.45 -0.86
C CYS A 76 -10.92 4.35 -2.41
N GLY A 77 -10.11 3.46 -2.98
CA GLY A 77 -10.01 3.25 -4.43
C GLY A 77 -8.97 4.14 -5.12
N LYS A 78 -7.81 4.36 -4.50
CA LYS A 78 -6.66 5.09 -5.09
C LYS A 78 -6.28 4.57 -6.47
N THR A 79 -6.27 3.25 -6.68
CA THR A 79 -5.92 2.63 -7.96
C THR A 79 -6.86 3.06 -9.09
N TYR A 80 -8.15 3.20 -8.80
CA TYR A 80 -9.09 3.79 -9.78
C TYR A 80 -8.84 5.28 -10.01
N THR A 81 -8.42 6.03 -9.00
CA THR A 81 -8.03 7.44 -9.19
C THR A 81 -6.83 7.55 -10.13
N MET A 82 -5.82 6.67 -9.97
CA MET A 82 -4.68 6.58 -10.89
C MET A 82 -5.13 6.22 -12.31
N LEU A 83 -6.07 5.28 -12.46
CA LEU A 83 -6.62 4.92 -13.78
C LEU A 83 -7.35 6.11 -14.44
N PHE A 84 -8.22 6.81 -13.71
CA PHE A 84 -8.90 8.00 -14.23
C PHE A 84 -7.92 9.12 -14.58
N LEU A 85 -6.91 9.36 -13.75
CA LEU A 85 -5.83 10.31 -14.05
C LEU A 85 -5.08 9.89 -15.32
N SER A 86 -4.73 8.62 -15.47
CA SER A 86 -4.07 8.10 -16.67
C SER A 86 -4.93 8.31 -17.90
N ARG A 87 -6.25 8.09 -17.81
CA ARG A 87 -7.20 8.39 -18.90
C ARG A 87 -7.18 9.86 -19.30
N LEU A 88 -7.16 10.78 -18.33
CA LEU A 88 -7.09 12.21 -18.62
C LEU A 88 -5.77 12.59 -19.31
N ILE A 89 -4.66 11.99 -18.90
CA ILE A 89 -3.32 12.22 -19.46
C ILE A 89 -3.21 11.68 -20.90
N THR A 90 -3.78 10.50 -21.19
CA THR A 90 -3.70 9.85 -22.51
C THR A 90 -4.70 10.41 -23.51
N GLN A 91 -5.52 11.39 -23.17
CA GLN A 91 -6.41 12.04 -24.12
C GLN A 91 -5.61 12.66 -25.27
N ARG A 92 -5.84 12.18 -26.51
CA ARG A 92 -5.06 12.58 -27.69
C ARG A 92 -5.26 14.01 -28.14
N ASP A 93 -6.35 14.66 -27.74
CA ASP A 93 -6.64 16.08 -27.98
C ASP A 93 -5.92 17.00 -26.98
N ASN A 94 -5.14 16.45 -26.06
CA ASN A 94 -4.38 17.23 -25.10
C ASN A 94 -2.91 17.39 -25.56
N ASP A 95 -2.67 18.40 -26.35
CA ASP A 95 -1.35 18.74 -26.89
C ASP A 95 -0.28 18.97 -25.81
N THR A 96 -0.71 19.29 -24.59
CA THR A 96 0.19 19.56 -23.45
C THR A 96 1.10 18.39 -23.12
N PHE A 97 0.62 17.15 -23.23
CA PHE A 97 1.38 15.96 -22.84
C PHE A 97 2.17 15.31 -23.99
N ASN A 98 1.92 15.68 -25.23
CA ASN A 98 2.64 15.19 -26.41
C ASN A 98 2.80 13.66 -26.44
N ASN A 99 1.67 12.92 -26.34
CA ASN A 99 1.61 11.46 -26.32
C ASN A 99 2.57 10.84 -25.25
N PRO A 100 2.32 11.08 -23.97
CA PRO A 100 3.24 10.70 -22.89
C PRO A 100 3.32 9.20 -22.68
N THR A 101 4.46 8.73 -22.20
CA THR A 101 4.59 7.41 -21.63
C THR A 101 4.22 7.47 -20.14
N ILE A 102 3.26 6.67 -19.69
CA ILE A 102 2.87 6.58 -18.28
C ILE A 102 3.51 5.34 -17.68
N VAL A 103 4.19 5.51 -16.55
CA VAL A 103 4.79 4.43 -15.77
C VAL A 103 4.10 4.37 -14.40
N ILE A 104 3.28 3.33 -14.20
CA ILE A 104 2.64 3.06 -12.91
C ILE A 104 3.59 2.21 -12.08
N ILE A 105 3.92 2.67 -10.88
CA ILE A 105 4.91 2.04 -10.00
C ILE A 105 4.21 1.54 -8.76
N ALA A 106 4.07 0.22 -8.62
CA ALA A 106 3.50 -0.46 -7.46
C ALA A 106 4.59 -0.78 -6.42
N ASP A 107 4.20 -0.86 -5.13
CA ASP A 107 5.13 -1.16 -4.04
C ASP A 107 5.47 -2.65 -3.94
N ARG A 108 4.53 -3.55 -4.18
CA ARG A 108 4.69 -5.00 -3.97
C ARG A 108 4.20 -5.81 -5.17
N GLU A 109 4.80 -6.98 -5.35
CA GLU A 109 4.41 -7.92 -6.41
C GLU A 109 2.94 -8.36 -6.30
N ASP A 110 2.40 -8.58 -5.10
CA ASP A 110 0.99 -8.94 -4.90
C ASP A 110 0.02 -7.82 -5.29
N LEU A 111 0.39 -6.55 -5.04
CA LEU A 111 -0.38 -5.37 -5.45
C LEU A 111 -0.17 -5.06 -6.94
N ASP A 112 0.98 -5.44 -7.50
CA ASP A 112 1.27 -5.36 -8.93
C ASP A 112 0.23 -6.16 -9.73
N THR A 113 -0.13 -7.36 -9.28
CA THR A 113 -1.14 -8.20 -9.96
C THR A 113 -2.48 -7.49 -10.09
N GLN A 114 -3.05 -6.94 -9.00
CA GLN A 114 -4.33 -6.25 -9.02
C GLN A 114 -4.28 -4.95 -9.84
N THR A 115 -3.22 -4.18 -9.69
CA THR A 115 -3.03 -2.93 -10.43
C THR A 115 -2.79 -3.22 -11.91
N SER A 116 -1.96 -4.22 -12.22
CA SER A 116 -1.72 -4.68 -13.59
C SER A 116 -2.97 -5.16 -14.28
N GLU A 117 -3.75 -6.03 -13.63
CA GLU A 117 -5.02 -6.55 -14.18
C GLU A 117 -5.98 -5.39 -14.49
N LEU A 118 -6.10 -4.42 -13.57
CA LEU A 118 -6.96 -3.26 -13.80
C LEU A 118 -6.51 -2.46 -15.03
N PHE A 119 -5.22 -2.15 -15.14
CA PHE A 119 -4.72 -1.35 -16.26
C PHE A 119 -4.75 -2.11 -17.59
N VAL A 120 -4.40 -3.39 -17.61
CA VAL A 120 -4.45 -4.24 -18.81
C VAL A 120 -5.87 -4.38 -19.33
N THR A 121 -6.87 -4.53 -18.45
CA THR A 121 -8.28 -4.56 -18.84
C THR A 121 -8.85 -3.19 -19.19
N ALA A 122 -8.05 -2.13 -19.16
CA ALA A 122 -8.45 -0.75 -19.48
C ALA A 122 -7.84 -0.22 -20.78
N THR A 123 -7.29 -1.08 -21.63
CA THR A 123 -6.60 -0.70 -22.89
C THR A 123 -7.47 0.18 -23.78
N LYS A 124 -8.71 -0.21 -24.05
CA LYS A 124 -9.65 0.60 -24.87
C LYS A 124 -10.04 1.89 -24.15
N TYR A 125 -10.23 1.83 -22.85
CA TYR A 125 -10.58 3.00 -22.04
C TYR A 125 -9.45 4.04 -22.02
N LEU A 126 -8.20 3.61 -21.92
CA LEU A 126 -7.04 4.49 -21.94
C LEU A 126 -6.72 5.05 -23.33
N HIS A 127 -7.33 4.51 -24.38
CA HIS A 127 -6.99 4.80 -25.78
C HIS A 127 -5.50 4.59 -26.10
N GLU A 128 -4.91 3.58 -25.47
CA GLU A 128 -3.53 3.16 -25.69
C GLU A 128 -3.52 1.69 -26.17
N GLU A 129 -2.70 1.41 -27.19
CA GLU A 129 -2.59 0.05 -27.74
C GLU A 129 -1.59 -0.81 -26.93
N ASP A 130 -0.61 -0.16 -26.29
CA ASP A 130 0.43 -0.85 -25.52
C ASP A 130 0.26 -0.55 -24.03
N VAL A 131 -0.61 -1.32 -23.40
CA VAL A 131 -0.85 -1.32 -21.94
C VAL A 131 -0.46 -2.69 -21.39
N ARG A 132 0.61 -2.76 -20.59
CA ARG A 132 1.09 -4.04 -20.07
C ARG A 132 1.89 -3.93 -18.77
N SER A 133 1.98 -5.04 -18.06
CA SER A 133 2.92 -5.20 -16.95
C SER A 133 4.32 -5.49 -17.48
N ILE A 134 5.32 -4.94 -16.79
CA ILE A 134 6.74 -5.21 -17.02
C ILE A 134 7.24 -6.08 -15.89
N GLU A 135 7.62 -7.31 -16.20
CA GLU A 135 7.99 -8.29 -15.20
C GLU A 135 9.50 -8.31 -14.87
N THR A 136 10.34 -8.00 -15.85
CA THR A 136 11.80 -8.06 -15.68
C THR A 136 12.47 -6.70 -15.86
N ARG A 137 13.69 -6.54 -15.35
CA ARG A 137 14.51 -5.33 -15.52
C ARG A 137 14.96 -5.16 -16.96
N GLU A 138 15.26 -6.25 -17.63
CA GLU A 138 15.67 -6.28 -19.04
C GLU A 138 14.53 -5.80 -19.92
N ASP A 139 13.29 -6.23 -19.66
CA ASP A 139 12.11 -5.77 -20.36
C ASP A 139 11.83 -4.29 -20.07
N LEU A 140 12.02 -3.82 -18.81
CA LEU A 140 11.93 -2.41 -18.45
C LEU A 140 12.89 -1.55 -19.28
N ALA A 141 14.16 -1.95 -19.33
CA ALA A 141 15.18 -1.22 -20.07
C ALA A 141 14.88 -1.18 -21.58
N LYS A 142 14.51 -2.31 -22.16
CA LYS A 142 14.16 -2.41 -23.59
C LYS A 142 12.91 -1.60 -23.94
N THR A 143 11.86 -1.72 -23.12
CA THR A 143 10.57 -1.07 -23.38
C THR A 143 10.66 0.45 -23.28
N LEU A 144 11.33 0.95 -22.25
CA LEU A 144 11.38 2.39 -21.96
C LEU A 144 12.57 3.09 -22.59
N GLY A 145 13.66 2.36 -22.92
CA GLY A 145 14.84 2.90 -23.59
C GLY A 145 14.59 3.20 -25.07
N ASP A 146 13.94 2.29 -25.79
CA ASP A 146 13.81 2.35 -27.24
C ASP A 146 12.53 3.08 -27.71
N ARG A 147 11.55 3.29 -26.84
CA ARG A 147 10.25 3.84 -27.21
C ARG A 147 10.27 5.38 -27.26
N PRO A 148 9.82 6.01 -28.36
CA PRO A 148 9.83 7.47 -28.49
C PRO A 148 8.67 8.16 -27.77
N SER A 149 7.48 7.53 -27.63
CA SER A 149 6.29 8.12 -27.01
C SER A 149 5.17 7.09 -26.79
N GLY A 150 4.16 7.45 -25.99
CA GLY A 150 2.97 6.65 -25.71
C GLY A 150 3.24 5.42 -24.82
N GLY A 151 2.18 4.66 -24.56
CA GLY A 151 2.19 3.45 -23.76
C GLY A 151 1.93 3.68 -22.26
N VAL A 152 1.32 2.68 -21.64
CA VAL A 152 1.07 2.65 -20.20
C VAL A 152 1.66 1.36 -19.64
N TYR A 153 2.60 1.49 -18.72
CA TYR A 153 3.37 0.37 -18.20
C TYR A 153 3.21 0.27 -16.68
N VAL A 154 2.84 -0.90 -16.20
CA VAL A 154 2.81 -1.19 -14.77
C VAL A 154 4.07 -1.93 -14.39
N THR A 155 4.72 -1.52 -13.33
CA THR A 155 5.96 -2.13 -12.85
C THR A 155 6.09 -1.98 -11.34
N THR A 156 7.02 -2.70 -10.72
CA THR A 156 7.30 -2.58 -9.29
C THR A 156 8.54 -1.73 -9.03
N ILE A 157 8.55 -1.06 -7.87
CA ILE A 157 9.68 -0.21 -7.45
C ILE A 157 10.99 -1.00 -7.33
N GLN A 158 10.93 -2.30 -7.00
CA GLN A 158 12.09 -3.16 -6.84
C GLN A 158 12.88 -3.38 -8.14
N LYS A 159 12.27 -3.08 -9.29
CA LYS A 159 12.97 -3.15 -10.59
C LYS A 159 13.93 -1.98 -10.81
N PHE A 160 13.76 -0.88 -10.06
CA PHE A 160 14.70 0.24 -10.05
C PHE A 160 15.76 0.04 -8.97
N CYS A 161 16.99 -0.22 -9.37
CA CYS A 161 18.11 -0.48 -8.48
C CYS A 161 19.42 0.06 -9.07
N GLU A 162 20.53 -0.11 -8.36
CA GLU A 162 21.86 0.38 -8.73
C GLU A 162 22.29 0.04 -10.16
N ASN A 163 21.88 -1.11 -10.67
CA ASN A 163 22.25 -1.58 -12.02
C ASN A 163 21.27 -1.11 -13.12
N THR A 164 20.20 -0.39 -12.80
CA THR A 164 19.22 0.04 -13.82
C THR A 164 19.78 1.16 -14.70
N GLY A 165 20.52 2.09 -14.09
CA GLY A 165 21.11 3.22 -14.82
C GLY A 165 20.11 4.17 -15.47
N LEU A 166 20.57 4.91 -16.46
CA LEU A 166 19.72 5.81 -17.26
C LEU A 166 18.91 4.98 -18.27
N LEU A 167 17.60 5.09 -18.21
CA LEU A 167 16.67 4.44 -19.15
C LEU A 167 16.21 5.39 -20.24
N SER A 168 15.88 6.63 -19.88
CA SER A 168 15.42 7.62 -20.85
C SER A 168 15.60 9.05 -20.34
N GLU A 169 16.04 9.96 -21.24
CA GLU A 169 16.13 11.40 -20.98
C GLU A 169 14.87 12.16 -21.42
N ARG A 170 13.85 11.47 -21.89
CA ARG A 170 12.62 12.12 -22.37
C ARG A 170 11.89 12.84 -21.25
N SER A 171 11.31 13.99 -21.55
CA SER A 171 10.49 14.79 -20.64
C SER A 171 8.99 14.43 -20.67
N ASN A 172 8.54 13.70 -21.71
CA ASN A 172 7.16 13.23 -21.84
C ASN A 172 6.93 11.87 -21.16
N ILE A 173 7.60 11.61 -20.03
CA ILE A 173 7.37 10.46 -19.16
C ILE A 173 6.71 10.94 -17.87
N ILE A 174 5.60 10.29 -17.50
CA ILE A 174 4.88 10.57 -16.26
C ILE A 174 4.91 9.31 -15.40
N CYS A 175 5.56 9.41 -14.23
CA CYS A 175 5.65 8.33 -13.26
C CYS A 175 4.59 8.52 -12.17
N ILE A 176 3.72 7.54 -12.00
CA ILE A 176 2.66 7.51 -10.99
C ILE A 176 3.00 6.41 -9.98
N SER A 177 3.37 6.78 -8.76
CA SER A 177 3.77 5.84 -7.72
C SER A 177 2.64 5.57 -6.73
N ASP A 178 2.23 4.31 -6.60
CA ASP A 178 1.37 3.87 -5.51
C ASP A 178 2.18 3.66 -4.23
N GLU A 179 1.52 3.81 -3.08
CA GLU A 179 2.13 3.77 -1.75
C GLU A 179 3.44 4.57 -1.67
N ALA A 180 3.41 5.80 -2.21
CA ALA A 180 4.55 6.67 -2.42
C ALA A 180 5.44 6.88 -1.18
N HIS A 181 4.89 6.74 0.04
CA HIS A 181 5.65 6.82 1.29
C HIS A 181 6.66 5.67 1.46
N ARG A 182 6.45 4.52 0.83
CA ARG A 182 7.35 3.36 0.90
C ARG A 182 8.50 3.43 -0.09
N THR A 183 8.29 4.09 -1.21
CA THR A 183 9.32 4.25 -2.25
C THR A 183 10.50 5.11 -1.80
N GLN A 184 10.34 5.79 -0.65
CA GLN A 184 11.27 6.82 -0.18
C GLN A 184 12.19 6.41 0.94
N THR A 185 12.08 5.19 1.46
CA THR A 185 13.04 4.71 2.42
C THR A 185 14.43 4.73 1.80
N GLY A 186 15.03 5.94 1.74
CA GLY A 186 16.41 6.12 1.32
C GLY A 186 16.67 7.09 0.18
N VAL A 187 16.08 8.30 0.15
CA VAL A 187 16.66 9.42 -0.63
C VAL A 187 18.07 9.75 -0.12
N GLY A 188 18.35 9.46 1.17
CA GLY A 188 19.67 9.50 1.73
C GLY A 188 20.48 8.21 1.49
N SER A 189 21.78 8.34 1.34
CA SER A 189 22.70 7.21 1.27
C SER A 189 22.75 6.46 2.60
N LYS A 190 22.60 5.13 2.56
CA LYS A 190 22.88 4.26 3.70
C LYS A 190 24.19 3.51 3.46
N LEU A 191 25.09 3.56 4.41
CA LEU A 191 26.32 2.76 4.36
C LEU A 191 25.96 1.31 4.71
N LYS A 192 26.11 0.39 3.76
CA LYS A 192 26.04 -1.05 3.98
C LYS A 192 27.45 -1.62 4.04
N LYS A 193 27.80 -2.25 5.18
CA LYS A 193 29.06 -2.98 5.34
C LYS A 193 28.80 -4.44 4.97
N THR A 194 29.54 -4.94 4.01
CA THR A 194 29.59 -6.35 3.65
C THR A 194 31.01 -6.86 3.85
N ASP A 195 31.22 -8.16 3.83
CA ASP A 195 32.55 -8.79 3.92
C ASP A 195 33.53 -8.32 2.83
N LYS A 196 33.03 -7.65 1.79
CA LYS A 196 33.78 -7.10 0.66
C LYS A 196 34.04 -5.59 0.73
N GLY A 197 33.60 -4.90 1.81
CA GLY A 197 33.81 -3.47 1.99
C GLY A 197 32.56 -2.69 2.41
N VAL A 198 32.69 -1.35 2.48
CA VAL A 198 31.59 -0.43 2.77
C VAL A 198 31.06 0.10 1.45
N PHE A 199 29.78 -0.13 1.18
CA PHE A 199 29.10 0.38 -0.01
C PHE A 199 28.01 1.37 0.38
N THR A 200 27.88 2.44 -0.39
CA THR A 200 26.81 3.41 -0.26
C THR A 200 25.60 2.88 -1.07
N THR A 201 24.50 2.57 -0.40
CA THR A 201 23.24 2.23 -1.06
C THR A 201 22.28 3.41 -1.00
N TYR A 202 21.68 3.73 -2.13
CA TYR A 202 20.62 4.73 -2.23
C TYR A 202 19.25 4.05 -2.18
N GLY A 203 18.21 4.82 -1.91
CA GLY A 203 16.85 4.29 -1.99
C GLY A 203 16.30 4.22 -3.41
N PHE A 204 15.19 3.53 -3.56
CA PHE A 204 14.55 3.34 -4.86
C PHE A 204 14.16 4.66 -5.56
N ALA A 205 13.76 5.69 -4.80
CA ALA A 205 13.45 7.00 -5.36
C ALA A 205 14.66 7.67 -6.05
N HIS A 206 15.87 7.44 -5.53
CA HIS A 206 17.10 7.90 -6.18
C HIS A 206 17.32 7.18 -7.51
N TYR A 207 17.21 5.85 -7.55
CA TYR A 207 17.40 5.08 -8.78
C TYR A 207 16.32 5.39 -9.81
N LEU A 208 15.08 5.57 -9.39
CA LEU A 208 13.99 5.97 -10.26
C LEU A 208 14.27 7.31 -10.95
N ARG A 209 14.73 8.31 -10.17
CA ARG A 209 15.09 9.62 -10.72
C ARG A 209 16.35 9.58 -11.61
N THR A 210 17.29 8.69 -11.32
CA THR A 210 18.46 8.46 -12.16
C THR A 210 18.06 7.80 -13.48
N SER A 211 17.05 6.93 -13.45
CA SER A 211 16.55 6.25 -14.65
C SER A 211 15.76 7.18 -15.59
N PHE A 212 15.04 8.17 -15.03
CA PHE A 212 14.23 9.13 -15.78
C PHE A 212 14.44 10.56 -15.25
N PRO A 213 15.58 11.20 -15.48
CA PRO A 213 15.93 12.49 -14.87
C PRO A 213 14.98 13.62 -15.26
N ASN A 214 14.35 13.53 -16.44
CA ASN A 214 13.45 14.54 -16.97
C ASN A 214 11.97 14.16 -16.88
N ALA A 215 11.61 13.07 -16.19
CA ALA A 215 10.20 12.69 -16.00
C ALA A 215 9.50 13.59 -14.98
N THR A 216 8.16 13.60 -15.06
CA THR A 216 7.30 14.19 -14.04
C THR A 216 6.77 13.09 -13.12
N TYR A 217 6.86 13.32 -11.82
CA TYR A 217 6.55 12.33 -10.78
C TYR A 217 5.35 12.75 -9.95
N CYS A 218 4.38 11.87 -9.77
CA CYS A 218 3.29 12.04 -8.84
C CYS A 218 3.13 10.83 -7.93
N GLY A 219 2.71 11.07 -6.69
CA GLY A 219 2.60 10.06 -5.64
C GLY A 219 1.17 9.87 -5.16
N PHE A 220 0.77 8.63 -4.94
CA PHE A 220 -0.47 8.25 -4.29
C PHE A 220 -0.13 7.53 -2.99
N THR A 221 -0.74 7.93 -1.87
CA THR A 221 -0.40 7.35 -0.57
C THR A 221 -1.56 7.43 0.42
N GLY A 222 -1.63 6.45 1.33
CA GLY A 222 -2.51 6.51 2.51
C GLY A 222 -1.88 7.22 3.70
N THR A 223 -0.57 7.54 3.64
CA THR A 223 0.21 8.13 4.74
C THR A 223 1.28 9.08 4.19
N PRO A 224 0.92 10.35 3.86
CA PRO A 224 1.91 11.31 3.40
C PRO A 224 2.88 11.64 4.53
N ILE A 225 4.17 11.58 4.23
CA ILE A 225 5.28 11.97 5.11
C ILE A 225 6.11 13.05 4.41
N ASP A 226 6.92 13.79 5.15
CA ASP A 226 7.71 14.90 4.61
C ASP A 226 8.60 14.49 3.44
N GLU A 227 9.17 13.30 3.49
CA GLU A 227 9.97 12.74 2.41
C GLU A 227 9.13 12.51 1.13
N THR A 228 7.83 12.17 1.25
CA THR A 228 6.91 12.05 0.09
C THR A 228 6.79 13.38 -0.62
N ILE A 229 6.53 14.42 0.13
CA ILE A 229 6.40 15.78 -0.38
C ILE A 229 7.70 16.24 -1.06
N ALA A 230 8.85 15.93 -0.46
CA ALA A 230 10.14 16.29 -1.03
C ALA A 230 10.38 15.68 -2.42
N VAL A 231 9.88 14.47 -2.67
CA VAL A 231 10.05 13.75 -3.95
C VAL A 231 8.96 14.09 -4.96
N PHE A 232 7.70 14.04 -4.57
CA PHE A 232 6.57 14.13 -5.52
C PHE A 232 5.93 15.53 -5.59
N GLY A 233 6.21 16.40 -4.63
CA GLY A 233 5.57 17.70 -4.47
C GLY A 233 4.46 17.70 -3.42
N ASP A 234 3.89 18.87 -3.17
CA ASP A 234 2.88 19.11 -2.16
C ASP A 234 1.63 18.23 -2.31
N VAL A 235 0.87 18.10 -1.22
CA VAL A 235 -0.41 17.43 -1.26
C VAL A 235 -1.41 18.27 -2.05
N VAL A 236 -1.80 17.78 -3.22
CA VAL A 236 -2.71 18.46 -4.16
C VAL A 236 -4.16 18.28 -3.76
N ASP A 237 -4.50 17.07 -3.32
CA ASP A 237 -5.83 16.75 -2.82
C ASP A 237 -5.78 15.64 -1.79
N SER A 238 -6.79 15.58 -0.91
CA SER A 238 -6.85 14.58 0.14
C SER A 238 -8.26 14.03 0.31
N TYR A 239 -8.31 12.73 0.62
CA TYR A 239 -9.51 12.05 1.08
C TYR A 239 -9.16 11.21 2.29
N THR A 240 -9.43 11.75 3.46
CA THR A 240 -8.97 11.22 4.75
C THR A 240 -9.77 10.00 5.21
N MET A 241 -9.23 9.23 6.16
CA MET A 241 -9.95 8.13 6.82
C MET A 241 -11.24 8.59 7.47
N LYS A 242 -11.28 9.83 8.00
CA LYS A 242 -12.48 10.41 8.59
C LYS A 242 -13.56 10.62 7.52
N GLU A 243 -13.24 11.29 6.44
CA GLU A 243 -14.16 11.53 5.32
C GLU A 243 -14.66 10.20 4.73
N SER A 244 -13.75 9.25 4.50
CA SER A 244 -14.07 7.91 3.99
C SER A 244 -15.02 7.12 4.93
N SER A 245 -14.86 7.28 6.24
CA SER A 245 -15.72 6.66 7.23
C SER A 245 -17.07 7.37 7.34
N ASP A 246 -17.08 8.71 7.27
CA ASP A 246 -18.32 9.52 7.31
C ASP A 246 -19.18 9.26 6.05
N ASP A 247 -18.55 9.03 4.90
CA ASP A 247 -19.19 8.62 3.65
C ASP A 247 -19.60 7.14 3.61
N GLY A 248 -19.26 6.36 4.64
CA GLY A 248 -19.59 4.93 4.71
C GLY A 248 -18.79 4.03 3.74
N ILE A 249 -17.65 4.53 3.22
CA ILE A 249 -16.79 3.79 2.28
C ILE A 249 -15.85 2.85 3.03
N THR A 250 -15.29 3.32 4.14
CA THR A 250 -14.48 2.51 5.05
C THR A 250 -15.18 2.38 6.40
N VAL A 251 -14.93 1.27 7.08
CA VAL A 251 -15.45 1.05 8.43
C VAL A 251 -14.69 1.90 9.43
N ARG A 252 -15.38 2.35 10.49
CA ARG A 252 -14.73 3.04 11.61
C ARG A 252 -13.79 2.09 12.32
N ILE A 253 -12.57 2.57 12.59
CA ILE A 253 -11.61 1.86 13.43
C ILE A 253 -11.81 2.34 14.86
N ALA A 254 -12.19 1.42 15.75
CA ALA A 254 -12.16 1.65 17.19
C ALA A 254 -10.77 1.24 17.70
N TYR A 255 -10.04 2.17 18.28
CA TYR A 255 -8.74 1.88 18.89
C TYR A 255 -8.91 1.65 20.38
N GLU A 256 -8.60 0.43 20.84
CA GLU A 256 -8.59 0.03 22.25
C GLU A 256 -7.15 -0.30 22.68
N PRO A 257 -6.45 0.63 23.34
CA PRO A 257 -5.10 0.38 23.81
C PRO A 257 -5.14 -0.56 25.02
N ARG A 258 -4.51 -1.72 24.90
CA ARG A 258 -4.30 -2.68 25.99
C ARG A 258 -2.84 -2.71 26.36
N LEU A 259 -2.51 -2.20 27.55
CA LEU A 259 -1.16 -2.27 28.09
C LEU A 259 -0.94 -3.67 28.67
N ALA A 260 -0.26 -4.53 27.92
CA ALA A 260 0.36 -5.71 28.52
C ALA A 260 1.44 -5.21 29.50
N ARG A 261 1.16 -5.24 30.81
CA ARG A 261 2.19 -4.98 31.83
C ARG A 261 3.23 -6.08 31.71
N VAL A 262 4.31 -5.77 31.01
CA VAL A 262 5.51 -6.58 31.02
C VAL A 262 6.10 -6.41 32.40
N ILE A 263 5.99 -7.39 33.27
CA ILE A 263 6.78 -7.46 34.49
C ILE A 263 8.19 -7.85 34.03
N ILE A 264 8.98 -6.86 33.66
CA ILE A 264 10.41 -7.01 33.45
C ILE A 264 11.00 -7.26 34.85
N SER A 265 11.77 -8.32 35.01
CA SER A 265 12.50 -8.51 36.26
C SER A 265 13.42 -7.32 36.50
N ASP A 266 13.67 -6.96 37.78
CA ASP A 266 14.58 -5.86 38.12
C ASP A 266 15.98 -6.03 37.50
N GLU A 267 16.40 -7.27 37.26
CA GLU A 267 17.67 -7.59 36.59
C GLU A 267 17.63 -7.27 35.10
N GLN A 268 16.54 -7.58 34.42
CA GLN A 268 16.33 -7.24 32.99
C GLN A 268 16.19 -5.72 32.81
N ALA A 269 15.48 -5.03 33.71
CA ALA A 269 15.37 -3.58 33.69
C ALA A 269 16.73 -2.89 33.87
N LYS A 270 17.57 -3.39 34.79
CA LYS A 270 18.94 -2.89 34.98
C LYS A 270 19.85 -3.16 33.79
N GLU A 271 19.71 -4.28 33.11
CA GLU A 271 20.47 -4.57 31.88
C GLU A 271 20.06 -3.67 30.71
N ILE A 272 18.77 -3.40 30.57
CA ILE A 272 18.24 -2.47 29.55
C ILE A 272 18.73 -1.06 29.86
N GLN A 273 18.69 -0.61 31.11
CA GLN A 273 19.19 0.71 31.51
C GLN A 273 20.70 0.84 31.24
N LYS A 274 21.51 -0.14 31.62
CA LYS A 274 22.95 -0.17 31.30
C LYS A 274 23.25 -0.14 29.80
N TYR A 275 22.34 -0.65 28.99
CA TYR A 275 22.45 -0.57 27.54
C TYR A 275 22.22 0.86 27.04
N TYR A 276 21.13 1.51 27.50
CA TYR A 276 20.85 2.90 27.13
C TYR A 276 21.92 3.88 27.63
N ASP A 277 22.45 3.67 28.83
CA ASP A 277 23.55 4.49 29.39
C ASP A 277 24.81 4.38 28.50
N ARG A 278 25.12 3.18 28.00
CA ARG A 278 26.25 2.99 27.07
C ARG A 278 26.02 3.59 25.70
N CYS A 279 24.78 3.58 25.20
CA CYS A 279 24.44 4.21 23.93
C CYS A 279 24.49 5.73 23.98
N ALA A 280 24.24 6.33 25.15
CA ALA A 280 24.32 7.78 25.37
C ALA A 280 25.75 8.31 25.41
N ASP A 281 26.71 7.49 25.85
CA ASP A 281 28.11 7.89 26.04
C ASP A 281 28.98 7.75 24.77
N GLN A 282 28.53 7.11 23.72
CA GLN A 282 29.32 6.79 22.53
C GLN A 282 28.62 7.22 21.25
N GLY A 283 29.11 8.23 20.56
CA GLY A 283 28.64 8.66 19.25
C GLY A 283 28.65 7.52 18.20
N SER A 284 27.83 7.63 17.13
CA SER A 284 27.47 6.56 16.16
C SER A 284 28.67 5.87 15.47
N THR A 285 29.12 4.76 16.03
CA THR A 285 30.19 3.91 15.48
C THR A 285 29.62 2.58 14.94
N PRO A 286 30.42 1.80 14.18
CA PRO A 286 30.03 0.46 13.71
C PRO A 286 29.59 -0.50 14.81
N GLU A 287 30.06 -0.29 16.04
CA GLU A 287 29.67 -1.02 17.24
C GLU A 287 28.21 -0.77 17.63
N GLN A 288 27.66 0.41 17.36
CA GLN A 288 26.24 0.71 17.60
C GLN A 288 25.29 -0.08 16.71
N ILE A 289 25.69 -0.47 15.48
CA ILE A 289 24.89 -1.34 14.62
C ILE A 289 24.84 -2.74 15.21
N GLU A 290 25.94 -3.21 15.79
CA GLU A 290 25.98 -4.51 16.46
C GLU A 290 25.22 -4.48 17.78
N GLU A 291 25.26 -3.38 18.50
CA GLU A 291 24.49 -3.15 19.73
C GLU A 291 23.00 -2.95 19.45
N SER A 292 22.62 -2.31 18.36
CA SER A 292 21.23 -2.24 17.90
C SER A 292 20.67 -3.63 17.55
N LYS A 293 21.48 -4.51 16.93
CA LYS A 293 21.12 -5.92 16.73
C LYS A 293 20.96 -6.67 18.04
N LYS A 294 21.83 -6.44 19.01
CA LYS A 294 21.71 -7.01 20.36
C LYS A 294 20.47 -6.49 21.11
N ALA A 295 20.13 -5.20 20.92
CA ALA A 295 18.91 -4.62 21.50
C ALA A 295 17.64 -5.23 20.88
N MET A 296 17.60 -5.44 19.57
CA MET A 296 16.51 -6.16 18.90
C MET A 296 16.38 -7.60 19.40
N THR A 297 17.53 -8.28 19.64
CA THR A 297 17.54 -9.63 20.21
C THR A 297 17.01 -9.63 21.64
N LYS A 298 17.37 -8.65 22.46
CA LYS A 298 16.83 -8.49 23.83
C LYS A 298 15.34 -8.15 23.83
N MET A 299 14.89 -7.28 22.92
CA MET A 299 13.46 -6.99 22.74
C MET A 299 12.68 -8.25 22.36
N ARG A 300 13.22 -9.08 21.49
CA ARG A 300 12.65 -10.37 21.10
C ARG A 300 12.49 -11.31 22.30
N VAL A 301 13.48 -11.37 23.19
CA VAL A 301 13.40 -12.16 24.43
C VAL A 301 12.29 -11.64 25.34
N ILE A 302 12.14 -10.31 25.49
CA ILE A 302 11.08 -9.71 26.29
C ILE A 302 9.69 -9.98 25.67
N LEU A 303 9.56 -9.82 24.37
CA LEU A 303 8.28 -10.03 23.68
C LEU A 303 7.89 -11.50 23.64
N GLY A 304 8.85 -12.41 23.59
CA GLY A 304 8.66 -13.86 23.57
C GLY A 304 8.68 -14.53 24.96
N ASP A 305 8.66 -13.75 26.06
CA ASP A 305 8.61 -14.33 27.41
C ASP A 305 7.35 -15.21 27.60
N PRO A 306 7.49 -16.48 28.00
CA PRO A 306 6.37 -17.41 28.08
C PRO A 306 5.25 -16.95 29.00
N SER A 307 5.57 -16.35 30.15
CA SER A 307 4.58 -15.85 31.11
C SER A 307 3.78 -14.67 30.52
N ARG A 308 4.46 -13.83 29.73
CA ARG A 308 3.83 -12.74 28.98
C ARG A 308 2.93 -13.27 27.88
N LEU A 309 3.40 -14.24 27.08
CA LEU A 309 2.63 -14.84 26.00
C LEU A 309 1.40 -15.56 26.51
N HIS A 310 1.50 -16.27 27.63
CA HIS A 310 0.36 -16.92 28.27
C HIS A 310 -0.73 -15.92 28.68
N LYS A 311 -0.35 -14.81 29.33
CA LYS A 311 -1.30 -13.76 29.72
C LYS A 311 -1.92 -13.07 28.51
N LEU A 312 -1.12 -12.82 27.46
CA LEU A 312 -1.59 -12.23 26.23
C LEU A 312 -2.56 -13.17 25.50
N ALA A 313 -2.26 -14.47 25.45
CA ALA A 313 -3.12 -15.49 24.88
C ALA A 313 -4.49 -15.55 25.57
N ALA A 314 -4.50 -15.49 26.91
CA ALA A 314 -5.74 -15.46 27.70
C ALA A 314 -6.56 -14.19 27.39
N ASP A 315 -5.94 -13.01 27.41
CA ASP A 315 -6.62 -11.74 27.11
C ASP A 315 -7.20 -11.72 25.69
N ILE A 316 -6.46 -12.22 24.70
CA ILE A 316 -6.92 -12.30 23.29
C ILE A 316 -8.12 -13.26 23.18
N ALA A 317 -8.03 -14.44 23.78
CA ALA A 317 -9.09 -15.45 23.73
C ALA A 317 -10.38 -14.96 24.39
N ASP A 318 -10.28 -14.40 25.58
CA ASP A 318 -11.42 -13.87 26.33
C ASP A 318 -12.06 -12.67 25.64
N HIS A 319 -11.24 -11.78 25.06
CA HIS A 319 -11.74 -10.65 24.28
C HIS A 319 -12.48 -11.09 23.01
N TYR A 320 -11.92 -12.06 22.28
CA TYR A 320 -12.56 -12.60 21.08
C TYR A 320 -13.89 -13.28 21.39
N ASP A 321 -13.93 -14.10 22.44
CA ASP A 321 -15.15 -14.76 22.90
C ASP A 321 -16.22 -13.73 23.35
N ALA A 322 -15.81 -12.67 24.04
CA ALA A 322 -16.71 -11.58 24.42
C ALA A 322 -17.30 -10.85 23.22
N LEU A 323 -16.49 -10.55 22.19
CA LEU A 323 -16.96 -9.95 20.94
C LEU A 323 -17.95 -10.85 20.18
N CYS A 324 -17.69 -12.15 20.14
CA CYS A 324 -18.61 -13.11 19.53
C CYS A 324 -19.93 -13.18 20.28
N ALA A 325 -19.89 -13.14 21.62
CA ALA A 325 -21.09 -13.16 22.47
C ALA A 325 -21.92 -11.87 22.37
N GLU A 326 -21.29 -10.71 22.20
CA GLU A 326 -21.96 -9.42 22.03
C GLU A 326 -22.78 -9.35 20.73
N LYS A 327 -22.26 -9.96 19.64
CA LYS A 327 -22.87 -9.91 18.31
C LYS A 327 -22.95 -11.29 17.67
N PRO A 328 -23.81 -12.18 18.19
CA PRO A 328 -23.87 -13.58 17.74
C PRO A 328 -24.30 -13.75 16.27
N ASP A 329 -25.01 -12.78 15.72
CA ASP A 329 -25.48 -12.83 14.33
C ASP A 329 -24.38 -12.40 13.31
N ILE A 330 -23.23 -11.95 13.78
CA ILE A 330 -22.13 -11.47 12.93
C ILE A 330 -20.92 -12.38 13.13
N VAL A 331 -20.44 -12.97 12.03
CA VAL A 331 -19.19 -13.74 12.06
C VAL A 331 -18.01 -12.79 12.34
N GLN A 332 -17.43 -12.92 13.53
CA GLN A 332 -16.26 -12.15 13.92
C GLN A 332 -15.00 -12.76 13.32
N LYS A 333 -14.10 -11.91 12.83
CA LYS A 333 -12.78 -12.30 12.35
C LYS A 333 -11.73 -11.52 13.09
N ALA A 334 -10.63 -12.18 13.47
CA ALA A 334 -9.49 -11.55 14.12
C ALA A 334 -8.20 -11.83 13.35
N MET A 335 -7.30 -10.87 13.34
CA MET A 335 -5.95 -11.02 12.82
C MET A 335 -4.96 -10.57 13.90
N ILE A 336 -4.09 -11.48 14.30
CA ILE A 336 -3.04 -11.21 15.28
C ILE A 336 -1.73 -11.04 14.51
N VAL A 337 -1.11 -9.86 14.66
CA VAL A 337 0.17 -9.54 14.03
C VAL A 337 1.27 -9.57 15.09
N CYS A 338 2.24 -10.45 14.91
CA CYS A 338 3.37 -10.61 15.81
C CYS A 338 4.65 -10.01 15.22
N SER A 339 5.61 -9.67 16.07
CA SER A 339 6.89 -9.07 15.68
C SER A 339 7.80 -10.02 14.92
N ASP A 340 7.70 -11.33 15.15
CA ASP A 340 8.41 -12.38 14.41
C ASP A 340 7.65 -13.72 14.39
N ARG A 341 8.14 -14.64 13.55
CA ARG A 341 7.51 -15.94 13.32
C ARG A 341 7.51 -16.84 14.54
N GLN A 342 8.58 -16.82 15.34
CA GLN A 342 8.68 -17.67 16.54
C GLN A 342 7.67 -17.22 17.58
N ILE A 343 7.57 -15.92 17.83
CA ILE A 343 6.60 -15.35 18.76
C ILE A 343 5.16 -15.65 18.29
N ALA A 344 4.90 -15.60 16.98
CA ALA A 344 3.59 -15.96 16.43
C ALA A 344 3.26 -17.44 16.67
N TYR A 345 4.24 -18.32 16.48
CA TYR A 345 4.08 -19.75 16.76
C TYR A 345 3.86 -20.03 18.25
N ASP A 346 4.70 -19.45 19.11
CA ASP A 346 4.60 -19.65 20.56
C ASP A 346 3.27 -19.11 21.10
N LEU A 347 2.81 -17.94 20.62
CA LEU A 347 1.51 -17.39 20.97
C LEU A 347 0.35 -18.29 20.51
N LEU A 348 0.44 -18.87 19.30
CA LEU A 348 -0.54 -19.85 18.83
C LEU A 348 -0.62 -21.05 19.76
N GLN A 349 0.53 -21.61 20.22
CA GLN A 349 0.54 -22.73 21.13
C GLN A 349 -0.11 -22.36 22.48
N GLU A 350 0.15 -21.17 23.01
CA GLU A 350 -0.47 -20.69 24.23
C GLU A 350 -1.99 -20.50 24.09
N ILE A 351 -2.46 -19.96 22.94
CA ILE A 351 -3.89 -19.84 22.67
C ILE A 351 -4.55 -21.22 22.57
N LEU A 352 -3.93 -22.17 21.90
CA LEU A 352 -4.44 -23.55 21.79
C LEU A 352 -4.43 -24.31 23.12
N ALA A 353 -3.50 -23.99 24.02
CA ALA A 353 -3.52 -24.54 25.37
C ALA A 353 -4.73 -24.03 26.21
N ILE A 354 -5.23 -22.82 25.92
CA ILE A 354 -6.40 -22.21 26.59
C ILE A 354 -7.72 -22.60 25.89
N ARG A 355 -7.70 -22.74 24.58
CA ARG A 355 -8.85 -23.04 23.72
C ARG A 355 -8.48 -24.17 22.74
N GLU A 356 -8.41 -25.39 23.27
CA GLU A 356 -8.07 -26.61 22.50
C GLU A 356 -9.02 -26.80 21.28
N ASP A 357 -10.29 -26.48 21.46
CA ASP A 357 -11.33 -26.60 20.45
C ASP A 357 -11.07 -25.70 19.19
N TRP A 358 -10.31 -24.62 19.34
CA TRP A 358 -9.93 -23.75 18.20
C TRP A 358 -8.93 -24.41 17.25
N GLY A 359 -8.20 -25.42 17.72
CA GLY A 359 -7.29 -26.23 16.91
C GLY A 359 -7.97 -27.34 16.12
N ILE A 360 -9.24 -27.65 16.41
CA ILE A 360 -9.97 -28.77 15.79
C ILE A 360 -10.48 -28.34 14.41
N PRO A 361 -10.03 -28.99 13.30
CA PRO A 361 -10.52 -28.68 11.97
C PRO A 361 -12.01 -28.97 11.83
N ARG A 362 -12.77 -27.97 11.38
CA ARG A 362 -14.22 -28.08 11.11
C ARG A 362 -14.49 -27.45 9.75
N LYS A 363 -15.51 -27.94 9.05
CA LYS A 363 -15.95 -27.35 7.77
C LYS A 363 -16.71 -26.04 7.97
N ALA A 364 -17.47 -25.94 9.08
CA ALA A 364 -18.17 -24.72 9.49
C ALA A 364 -18.38 -24.72 11.01
N GLU A 365 -18.67 -23.58 11.62
CA GLU A 365 -19.04 -23.50 13.05
C GLU A 365 -20.36 -24.21 13.35
N ASN A 366 -21.30 -24.16 12.43
CA ASN A 366 -22.58 -24.86 12.50
C ASN A 366 -22.79 -25.70 11.24
N GLU A 367 -22.23 -26.90 11.21
CA GLU A 367 -22.34 -27.83 10.09
C GLU A 367 -23.79 -28.30 9.85
N GLU A 368 -24.64 -28.32 10.88
CA GLU A 368 -26.04 -28.73 10.79
C GLU A 368 -26.90 -27.72 10.01
N ALA A 369 -26.49 -26.46 9.94
CA ALA A 369 -27.16 -25.40 9.17
C ALA A 369 -26.88 -25.43 7.67
N LEU A 370 -25.91 -26.22 7.22
CA LEU A 370 -25.45 -26.29 5.83
C LEU A 370 -25.96 -27.56 5.13
N SER A 371 -26.29 -27.44 3.85
CA SER A 371 -26.60 -28.59 3.01
C SER A 371 -25.36 -29.45 2.74
N LYS A 372 -25.57 -30.72 2.41
CA LYS A 372 -24.48 -31.64 2.07
C LYS A 372 -23.63 -31.15 0.90
N GLU A 373 -24.25 -30.54 -0.12
CA GLU A 373 -23.55 -29.92 -1.26
C GLU A 373 -22.69 -28.74 -0.86
N GLN A 374 -23.09 -27.96 0.12
CA GLN A 374 -22.30 -26.83 0.65
C GLN A 374 -21.12 -27.36 1.48
N LEU A 375 -21.35 -28.35 2.33
CA LEU A 375 -20.30 -28.98 3.13
C LEU A 375 -19.24 -29.68 2.30
N ASP A 376 -19.60 -30.30 1.17
CA ASP A 376 -18.66 -30.99 0.28
C ASP A 376 -17.70 -30.01 -0.44
N LYS A 377 -18.08 -28.75 -0.55
CA LYS A 377 -17.25 -27.68 -1.15
C LYS A 377 -16.30 -27.03 -0.14
N LEU A 378 -16.48 -27.24 1.15
CA LEU A 378 -15.68 -26.63 2.20
C LEU A 378 -14.55 -27.57 2.64
N LEU A 379 -13.35 -27.00 2.76
CA LEU A 379 -12.22 -27.69 3.38
C LEU A 379 -12.30 -27.52 4.90
N PRO A 380 -12.04 -28.58 5.69
CA PRO A 380 -11.97 -28.46 7.13
C PRO A 380 -10.75 -27.65 7.53
N LEU A 381 -10.97 -26.58 8.28
CA LEU A 381 -9.92 -25.70 8.81
C LEU A 381 -10.10 -25.51 10.33
N PRO A 382 -9.02 -25.39 11.09
CA PRO A 382 -9.11 -24.99 12.49
C PRO A 382 -9.56 -23.51 12.59
N LYS A 383 -10.16 -23.14 13.73
CA LYS A 383 -10.65 -21.77 13.98
C LYS A 383 -9.51 -20.75 13.99
N ILE A 384 -8.31 -21.16 14.42
CA ILE A 384 -7.09 -20.34 14.40
C ILE A 384 -6.02 -20.97 13.53
N ASN A 385 -5.35 -20.16 12.71
CA ASN A 385 -4.28 -20.58 11.80
C ASN A 385 -3.09 -19.63 11.86
N LEU A 386 -1.89 -20.17 11.69
CA LEU A 386 -0.66 -19.39 11.51
C LEU A 386 -0.41 -19.20 10.03
N VAL A 387 -0.27 -17.92 9.62
CA VAL A 387 0.15 -17.55 8.28
C VAL A 387 1.54 -16.94 8.35
N ALA A 388 2.50 -17.55 7.70
CA ALA A 388 3.87 -17.05 7.58
C ALA A 388 4.37 -17.23 6.15
N THR A 389 5.13 -16.28 5.64
CA THR A 389 5.86 -16.44 4.38
C THR A 389 7.01 -17.44 4.56
N GLN A 390 7.23 -18.30 3.59
CA GLN A 390 8.37 -19.23 3.56
C GLN A 390 9.71 -18.51 3.44
#